data_fffebf74662bd0e7eee965b4b21b06ce
#
_entry.id   fffebf74662bd0e7eee965b4b21b06ce
#
_cell.length_a   1.000
_cell.length_b   1.000
_cell.length_c   1.000
_cell.angle_alpha   90.00
_cell.angle_beta   90.00
_cell.angle_gamma   90.00
#
_symmetry.space_group_name_H-M   'P 1'
#
loop_
_entity.id
_entity.type
_entity.pdbx_description
1 polymer ?
#
loop_
_entity_poly.entity_id
_entity_poly.type
_entity_poly.pdbx_seq_one_letter_code
_entity_poly.pdbx_strand_id
1 'polypeptide(L)'
;MFWDEVNMKCLSVSQPYADLIVKGKKTIELRTWNTKFRGEFLVHAPLKIKKNVCIKMDVDETKLRTGVIVGKAEIYDVKVYNSVAELKSDYKKHFASEEFLHHKYGFLLKNPKELRIPIPYKGSLGFFNVDLKTSVKANEIKTELFDEEYRYQWIGKH
;
A
#
# COMPACT_ATOMS: atom_id res chain seq x y z
N MET A 1 -7.83 -12.78 -24.44
CA MET A 1 -7.18 -11.50 -24.37
C MET A 1 -6.42 -11.36 -23.08
N PHE A 2 -5.26 -10.89 -23.21
CA PHE A 2 -4.31 -10.92 -22.11
C PHE A 2 -4.38 -9.69 -21.22
N TRP A 3 -4.97 -8.65 -21.72
CA TRP A 3 -5.16 -7.42 -20.99
C TRP A 3 -6.22 -7.52 -19.90
N ASP A 4 -7.02 -8.59 -19.90
CA ASP A 4 -8.04 -8.79 -18.87
C ASP A 4 -7.51 -9.54 -17.66
N GLU A 5 -6.25 -9.92 -17.66
CA GLU A 5 -5.65 -10.70 -16.58
C GLU A 5 -4.98 -9.87 -15.49
N VAL A 6 -5.30 -8.58 -15.39
CA VAL A 6 -4.72 -7.74 -14.36
C VAL A 6 -5.47 -7.96 -13.06
N ASN A 7 -5.06 -9.00 -12.36
CA ASN A 7 -5.60 -9.44 -11.09
C ASN A 7 -4.50 -9.28 -10.06
N MET A 8 -4.66 -8.35 -9.13
CA MET A 8 -3.64 -8.08 -8.13
C MET A 8 -4.19 -8.25 -6.73
N LYS A 9 -3.32 -8.69 -5.83
CA LYS A 9 -3.58 -8.61 -4.41
C LYS A 9 -3.63 -7.15 -3.99
N CYS A 10 -4.50 -6.84 -3.05
CA CYS A 10 -4.63 -5.51 -2.48
C CYS A 10 -4.71 -5.64 -0.96
N LEU A 11 -4.18 -4.66 -0.27
CA LEU A 11 -4.22 -4.57 1.19
C LEU A 11 -4.74 -3.20 1.58
N SER A 12 -5.76 -3.17 2.46
CA SER A 12 -6.24 -1.91 3.02
C SER A 12 -5.33 -1.48 4.16
N VAL A 13 -4.81 -0.26 4.06
CA VAL A 13 -3.91 0.34 5.04
C VAL A 13 -4.45 1.71 5.40
N SER A 14 -4.81 1.91 6.68
CA SER A 14 -5.39 3.18 7.13
C SER A 14 -4.42 4.34 6.93
N GLN A 15 -4.96 5.49 6.49
CA GLN A 15 -4.16 6.70 6.41
C GLN A 15 -3.75 7.19 7.80
N PRO A 16 -2.58 7.79 7.96
CA PRO A 16 -1.65 8.23 6.89
C PRO A 16 -0.70 7.14 6.40
N TYR A 17 -0.78 5.93 6.92
CA TYR A 17 0.15 4.86 6.60
C TYR A 17 0.14 4.46 5.12
N ALA A 18 -1.03 4.47 4.47
CA ALA A 18 -1.13 4.14 3.05
C ALA A 18 -0.25 5.07 2.20
N ASP A 19 -0.36 6.38 2.41
CA ASP A 19 0.46 7.35 1.70
C ASP A 19 1.95 7.19 2.03
N LEU A 20 2.28 6.93 3.30
CA LEU A 20 3.67 6.74 3.70
C LEU A 20 4.30 5.53 3.02
N ILE A 21 3.53 4.46 2.80
CA ILE A 21 4.00 3.27 2.07
C ILE A 21 4.30 3.63 0.62
N VAL A 22 3.32 4.20 -0.09
CA VAL A 22 3.47 4.43 -1.53
C VAL A 22 4.48 5.54 -1.85
N LYS A 23 4.77 6.40 -0.89
CA LYS A 23 5.83 7.42 -0.99
C LYS A 23 7.20 6.90 -0.56
N GLY A 24 7.30 5.66 -0.09
CA GLY A 24 8.55 5.03 0.29
C GLY A 24 9.08 5.40 1.66
N LYS A 25 8.31 6.14 2.46
CA LYS A 25 8.73 6.53 3.82
C LYS A 25 8.52 5.42 4.82
N LYS A 26 7.41 4.68 4.72
CA LYS A 26 7.12 3.53 5.56
C LYS A 26 7.50 2.27 4.79
N THR A 27 8.45 1.52 5.33
CA THR A 27 9.02 0.33 4.67
C THR A 27 8.68 -0.98 5.36
N ILE A 28 7.96 -0.92 6.49
CA ILE A 28 7.46 -2.10 7.20
C ILE A 28 6.00 -1.86 7.55
N GLU A 29 5.13 -2.80 7.16
CA GLU A 29 3.72 -2.81 7.56
C GLU A 29 3.51 -3.87 8.63
N LEU A 30 3.04 -3.45 9.81
CA LEU A 30 2.83 -4.35 10.95
C LEU A 30 1.44 -4.96 10.93
N ARG A 31 1.38 -6.27 11.12
CA ARG A 31 0.13 -7.03 11.22
C ARG A 31 0.20 -8.06 12.36
N THR A 32 -0.96 -8.46 12.85
CA THR A 32 -1.07 -9.53 13.86
C THR A 32 -0.98 -10.92 13.24
N TRP A 33 -1.09 -11.01 11.93
CA TRP A 33 -1.09 -12.26 11.17
C TRP A 33 0.07 -12.29 10.18
N ASN A 34 0.54 -13.50 9.88
CA ASN A 34 1.62 -13.72 8.92
C ASN A 34 1.04 -13.94 7.51
N THR A 35 1.90 -13.83 6.51
CA THR A 35 1.52 -14.12 5.13
C THR A 35 2.66 -14.84 4.41
N LYS A 36 2.27 -15.78 3.53
CA LYS A 36 3.20 -16.41 2.60
C LYS A 36 3.31 -15.62 1.29
N PHE A 37 2.44 -14.63 1.11
CA PHE A 37 2.44 -13.84 -0.11
C PHE A 37 3.75 -13.07 -0.25
N ARG A 38 4.34 -13.14 -1.43
CA ARG A 38 5.48 -12.32 -1.86
C ARG A 38 5.17 -11.77 -3.24
N GLY A 39 5.55 -10.53 -3.45
CA GLY A 39 5.33 -9.87 -4.73
C GLY A 39 4.60 -8.54 -4.59
N GLU A 40 4.19 -8.00 -5.72
CA GLU A 40 3.51 -6.70 -5.76
C GLU A 40 2.08 -6.80 -5.27
N PHE A 41 1.65 -5.76 -4.56
CA PHE A 41 0.28 -5.60 -4.12
C PHE A 41 -0.14 -4.14 -4.21
N LEU A 42 -1.42 -3.93 -4.43
CA LEU A 42 -2.01 -2.60 -4.41
C LEU A 42 -2.26 -2.15 -2.98
N VAL A 43 -2.08 -0.86 -2.73
CA VAL A 43 -2.34 -0.25 -1.43
C VAL A 43 -3.65 0.52 -1.51
N HIS A 44 -4.62 0.09 -0.72
CA HIS A 44 -5.93 0.71 -0.61
C HIS A 44 -5.99 1.52 0.68
N ALA A 45 -6.47 2.76 0.61
CA ALA A 45 -6.70 3.60 1.78
C ALA A 45 -8.19 3.57 2.12
N PRO A 46 -8.60 2.93 3.24
CA PRO A 46 -9.99 2.89 3.64
C PRO A 46 -10.47 4.25 4.14
N LEU A 47 -11.78 4.37 4.38
CA LEU A 47 -12.39 5.65 4.77
C LEU A 47 -11.93 6.16 6.13
N LYS A 48 -11.59 5.27 7.05
CA LYS A 48 -11.19 5.66 8.40
C LYS A 48 -9.72 6.08 8.45
N ILE A 49 -9.48 7.30 8.92
CA ILE A 49 -8.14 7.86 9.10
C ILE A 49 -7.71 7.71 10.57
N LYS A 50 -6.45 7.38 10.80
CA LYS A 50 -5.86 7.37 12.14
C LYS A 50 -5.41 8.79 12.52
N LYS A 51 -6.33 9.54 13.08
CA LYS A 51 -6.12 10.98 13.38
C LYS A 51 -4.97 11.22 14.35
N ASN A 52 -4.82 10.38 15.36
CA ASN A 52 -3.74 10.50 16.34
C ASN A 52 -2.36 10.30 15.68
N VAL A 53 -2.26 9.44 14.70
CA VAL A 53 -1.01 9.25 13.95
C VAL A 53 -0.73 10.47 13.07
N CYS A 54 -1.75 11.05 12.46
CA CYS A 54 -1.60 12.29 11.69
C CYS A 54 -1.02 13.42 12.55
N ILE A 55 -1.56 13.59 13.76
CA ILE A 55 -1.08 14.61 14.71
C ILE A 55 0.38 14.35 15.07
N LYS A 56 0.71 13.10 15.43
CA LYS A 56 2.06 12.71 15.84
C LYS A 56 3.08 12.92 14.73
N MET A 57 2.70 12.68 13.50
CA MET A 57 3.60 12.76 12.33
C MET A 57 3.49 14.10 11.59
N ASP A 58 2.72 15.03 12.11
CA ASP A 58 2.48 16.34 11.49
C ASP A 58 2.00 16.20 10.03
N VAL A 59 1.00 15.35 9.85
CA VAL A 59 0.35 15.12 8.56
C VAL A 59 -1.02 15.81 8.55
N ASP A 60 -1.27 16.61 7.53
CA ASP A 60 -2.57 17.25 7.33
C ASP A 60 -3.58 16.22 6.83
N GLU A 61 -4.50 15.80 7.71
CA GLU A 61 -5.50 14.79 7.37
C GLU A 61 -6.46 15.21 6.24
N THR A 62 -6.65 16.52 6.06
CA THR A 62 -7.55 17.02 5.00
C THR A 62 -7.01 16.77 3.59
N LYS A 63 -5.71 16.53 3.47
CA LYS A 63 -5.07 16.25 2.19
C LYS A 63 -4.96 14.75 1.88
N LEU A 64 -5.38 13.89 2.80
CA LEU A 64 -5.33 12.45 2.63
C LEU A 64 -6.53 11.94 1.83
N ARG A 65 -6.27 11.02 0.92
CA ARG A 65 -7.29 10.40 0.10
C ARG A 65 -7.75 9.11 0.76
N THR A 66 -9.05 8.86 0.74
CA THR A 66 -9.66 7.68 1.36
C THR A 66 -10.68 7.04 0.44
N GLY A 67 -10.97 5.74 0.65
CA GLY A 67 -11.87 5.00 -0.21
C GLY A 67 -11.30 4.75 -1.59
N VAL A 68 -9.98 4.75 -1.72
CA VAL A 68 -9.30 4.69 -3.02
C VAL A 68 -8.06 3.81 -2.94
N ILE A 69 -7.66 3.25 -4.08
CA ILE A 69 -6.34 2.66 -4.26
C ILE A 69 -5.38 3.82 -4.55
N VAL A 70 -4.31 3.92 -3.77
CA VAL A 70 -3.37 5.04 -3.83
C VAL A 70 -2.06 4.70 -4.52
N GLY A 71 -1.76 3.41 -4.67
CA GLY A 71 -0.51 2.98 -5.30
C GLY A 71 -0.23 1.51 -5.07
N LYS A 72 1.04 1.15 -5.14
CA LYS A 72 1.51 -0.22 -4.92
C LYS A 72 2.81 -0.25 -4.14
N ALA A 73 3.13 -1.43 -3.63
CA ALA A 73 4.43 -1.78 -3.08
C ALA A 73 4.67 -3.27 -3.32
N GLU A 74 5.81 -3.77 -2.89
CA GLU A 74 6.15 -5.18 -3.00
C GLU A 74 6.55 -5.73 -1.65
N ILE A 75 6.00 -6.89 -1.26
CA ILE A 75 6.46 -7.63 -0.09
C ILE A 75 7.55 -8.57 -0.55
N TYR A 76 8.76 -8.43 0.03
CA TYR A 76 9.86 -9.33 -0.31
C TYR A 76 10.21 -10.29 0.82
N ASP A 77 9.77 -9.99 2.07
CA ASP A 77 9.96 -10.87 3.21
C ASP A 77 9.06 -10.45 4.37
N VAL A 78 9.02 -11.26 5.42
CA VAL A 78 8.31 -10.95 6.67
C VAL A 78 9.29 -11.10 7.82
N LYS A 79 9.38 -10.07 8.66
CA LYS A 79 10.16 -10.09 9.88
C LYS A 79 9.23 -10.45 11.05
N VAL A 80 9.64 -11.41 11.87
CA VAL A 80 8.89 -11.76 13.07
C VAL A 80 9.55 -11.09 14.27
N TYR A 81 8.78 -10.28 14.99
CA TYR A 81 9.27 -9.59 16.17
C TYR A 81 9.04 -10.44 17.42
N ASN A 82 10.09 -10.64 18.20
CA ASN A 82 10.06 -11.48 19.40
C ASN A 82 9.96 -10.68 20.69
N SER A 83 10.11 -9.36 20.62
CA SER A 83 10.01 -8.48 21.79
C SER A 83 9.53 -7.09 21.40
N VAL A 84 8.98 -6.37 22.37
CA VAL A 84 8.59 -4.97 22.21
C VAL A 84 9.81 -4.10 21.91
N ALA A 85 10.94 -4.39 22.54
CA ALA A 85 12.17 -3.63 22.31
C ALA A 85 12.64 -3.75 20.87
N GLU A 86 12.59 -4.96 20.30
CA GLU A 86 12.93 -5.19 18.89
C GLU A 86 11.98 -4.43 17.97
N LEU A 87 10.68 -4.47 18.27
CA LEU A 87 9.68 -3.75 17.49
C LEU A 87 9.93 -2.23 17.53
N LYS A 88 10.18 -1.68 18.72
CA LYS A 88 10.47 -0.25 18.88
C LYS A 88 11.75 0.18 18.17
N SER A 89 12.74 -0.70 18.03
CA SER A 89 13.98 -0.38 17.33
C SER A 89 13.77 -0.09 15.84
N ASP A 90 12.69 -0.60 15.27
CA ASP A 90 12.33 -0.37 13.87
C ASP A 90 11.30 0.74 13.67
N TYR A 91 11.08 1.59 14.66
CA TYR A 91 10.06 2.63 14.60
C TYR A 91 10.13 3.50 13.33
N LYS A 92 11.34 3.87 12.92
CA LYS A 92 11.52 4.71 11.72
C LYS A 92 11.15 3.99 10.42
N LYS A 93 10.92 2.69 10.48
CA LYS A 93 10.51 1.88 9.32
C LYS A 93 9.01 1.63 9.31
N HIS A 94 8.39 1.41 10.47
CA HIS A 94 6.95 1.10 10.53
C HIS A 94 6.08 2.25 11.02
N PHE A 95 6.61 3.19 11.80
CA PHE A 95 5.91 4.35 12.36
C PHE A 95 4.69 3.99 13.22
N ALA A 96 4.65 2.79 13.76
CA ALA A 96 3.51 2.35 14.56
C ALA A 96 3.53 2.97 15.95
N SER A 97 2.36 3.41 16.41
CA SER A 97 2.18 3.88 17.77
C SER A 97 2.12 2.71 18.75
N GLU A 98 2.12 3.01 20.06
CA GLU A 98 2.16 1.99 21.11
C GLU A 98 0.98 1.01 21.05
N GLU A 99 -0.17 1.43 20.51
CA GLU A 99 -1.35 0.56 20.33
C GLU A 99 -1.09 -0.65 19.44
N PHE A 100 -0.03 -0.61 18.61
CA PHE A 100 0.33 -1.70 17.70
C PHE A 100 1.48 -2.57 18.20
N LEU A 101 1.91 -2.41 19.45
CA LEU A 101 3.06 -3.15 19.99
C LEU A 101 2.81 -4.66 20.17
N HIS A 102 1.58 -5.11 19.99
CA HIS A 102 1.24 -6.54 19.95
C HIS A 102 1.29 -7.12 18.53
N HIS A 103 1.47 -6.29 17.51
CA HIS A 103 1.63 -6.73 16.13
C HIS A 103 3.04 -7.23 15.94
N LYS A 104 3.21 -8.53 15.71
CA LYS A 104 4.53 -9.13 15.68
C LYS A 104 5.05 -9.48 14.30
N TYR A 105 4.25 -9.29 13.26
CA TYR A 105 4.68 -9.57 11.89
C TYR A 105 4.89 -8.27 11.14
N GLY A 106 6.11 -8.06 10.65
CA GLY A 106 6.46 -6.90 9.85
C GLY A 106 6.62 -7.30 8.39
N PHE A 107 5.72 -6.86 7.53
CA PHE A 107 5.84 -7.09 6.08
C PHE A 107 6.89 -6.12 5.56
N LEU A 108 8.00 -6.65 5.05
CA LEU A 108 9.12 -5.87 4.54
C LEU A 108 8.81 -5.43 3.10
N LEU A 109 8.77 -4.13 2.88
CA LEU A 109 8.28 -3.52 1.65
C LEU A 109 9.42 -2.88 0.86
N LYS A 110 9.30 -2.97 -0.48
CA LYS A 110 10.19 -2.30 -1.43
C LYS A 110 9.41 -1.88 -2.68
N ASN A 111 10.08 -1.16 -3.56
CA ASN A 111 9.55 -0.72 -4.85
C ASN A 111 8.20 -0.03 -4.75
N PRO A 112 8.07 0.98 -3.87
CA PRO A 112 6.82 1.70 -3.74
C PRO A 112 6.55 2.56 -4.97
N LYS A 113 5.28 2.71 -5.30
CA LYS A 113 4.86 3.61 -6.37
C LYS A 113 3.52 4.21 -6.05
N GLU A 114 3.42 5.54 -6.14
CA GLU A 114 2.19 6.27 -5.94
C GLU A 114 1.44 6.40 -7.27
N LEU A 115 0.12 6.17 -7.25
CA LEU A 115 -0.72 6.47 -8.40
C LEU A 115 -0.90 7.97 -8.53
N ARG A 116 -0.74 8.48 -9.75
CA ARG A 116 -1.04 9.88 -10.04
C ARG A 116 -2.52 10.17 -9.84
N ILE A 117 -3.39 9.26 -10.30
CA ILE A 117 -4.84 9.37 -10.15
C ILE A 117 -5.32 8.18 -9.31
N PRO A 118 -5.75 8.41 -8.06
CA PRO A 118 -6.27 7.34 -7.22
C PRO A 118 -7.55 6.75 -7.79
N ILE A 119 -7.81 5.48 -7.46
CA ILE A 119 -8.93 4.74 -8.04
C ILE A 119 -9.92 4.40 -6.94
N PRO A 120 -11.17 4.88 -7.03
CA PRO A 120 -12.19 4.51 -6.07
C PRO A 120 -12.37 2.97 -6.05
N TYR A 121 -12.31 2.41 -4.85
CA TYR A 121 -12.47 0.98 -4.68
C TYR A 121 -12.87 0.70 -3.23
N LYS A 122 -13.72 -0.30 -3.05
CA LYS A 122 -14.15 -0.73 -1.72
C LYS A 122 -13.12 -1.69 -1.13
N GLY A 123 -12.64 -1.39 0.09
CA GLY A 123 -11.70 -2.25 0.79
C GLY A 123 -12.33 -3.51 1.35
N SER A 124 -11.48 -4.42 1.80
CA SER A 124 -11.85 -5.67 2.44
C SER A 124 -10.79 -6.03 3.48
N LEU A 125 -11.05 -7.05 4.29
CA LEU A 125 -10.11 -7.50 5.31
C LEU A 125 -8.97 -8.33 4.69
N GLY A 126 -7.77 -8.20 5.25
CA GLY A 126 -6.59 -8.94 4.80
C GLY A 126 -6.24 -8.63 3.36
N PHE A 127 -5.55 -9.57 2.71
CA PHE A 127 -5.32 -9.46 1.27
C PHE A 127 -6.58 -9.86 0.51
N PHE A 128 -6.94 -9.05 -0.46
CA PHE A 128 -8.07 -9.34 -1.34
C PHE A 128 -7.67 -9.10 -2.79
N ASN A 129 -8.41 -9.71 -3.70
CA ASN A 129 -8.13 -9.60 -5.11
C ASN A 129 -8.87 -8.40 -5.70
N VAL A 130 -8.15 -7.60 -6.49
CA VAL A 130 -8.73 -6.51 -7.26
C VAL A 130 -8.75 -6.94 -8.73
N ASP A 131 -9.94 -6.94 -9.31
CA ASP A 131 -10.14 -7.22 -10.72
C ASP A 131 -10.27 -5.90 -11.46
N LEU A 132 -9.30 -5.59 -12.28
CA LEU A 132 -9.23 -4.34 -13.03
C LEU A 132 -9.80 -4.44 -14.44
N LYS A 133 -10.15 -5.63 -14.90
CA LYS A 133 -10.56 -5.83 -16.31
C LYS A 133 -11.88 -5.16 -16.65
N THR A 134 -12.76 -4.95 -15.66
CA THR A 134 -14.04 -4.28 -15.86
C THR A 134 -13.97 -2.77 -15.65
N SER A 135 -12.81 -2.25 -15.27
CA SER A 135 -12.63 -0.82 -15.00
C SER A 135 -12.12 -0.09 -16.23
N VAL A 136 -12.75 1.03 -16.55
CA VAL A 136 -12.24 1.92 -17.60
C VAL A 136 -10.86 2.48 -17.28
N LYS A 137 -10.46 2.45 -16.02
CA LYS A 137 -9.14 2.92 -15.55
C LYS A 137 -8.10 1.80 -15.50
N ALA A 138 -8.43 0.58 -15.90
CA ALA A 138 -7.50 -0.54 -15.85
C ALA A 138 -6.21 -0.27 -16.61
N ASN A 139 -6.32 0.34 -17.80
CA ASN A 139 -5.13 0.68 -18.58
C ASN A 139 -4.29 1.76 -17.91
N GLU A 140 -4.92 2.74 -17.24
CA GLU A 140 -4.21 3.77 -16.49
C GLU A 140 -3.43 3.17 -15.34
N ILE A 141 -4.05 2.27 -14.57
CA ILE A 141 -3.38 1.55 -13.48
C ILE A 141 -2.19 0.78 -14.01
N LYS A 142 -2.42 -0.02 -15.05
CA LYS A 142 -1.39 -0.84 -15.65
C LYS A 142 -0.22 0.00 -16.13
N THR A 143 -0.53 1.08 -16.83
CA THR A 143 0.50 1.99 -17.35
C THR A 143 1.29 2.64 -16.23
N GLU A 144 0.61 3.14 -15.19
CA GLU A 144 1.28 3.84 -14.10
C GLU A 144 2.04 2.92 -13.15
N LEU A 145 1.52 1.70 -12.93
CA LEU A 145 2.06 0.84 -11.87
C LEU A 145 3.00 -0.22 -12.37
N PHE A 146 2.87 -0.65 -13.62
CA PHE A 146 3.61 -1.82 -14.08
C PHE A 146 4.69 -1.52 -15.11
N ASP A 147 4.55 -0.45 -15.87
CA ASP A 147 5.47 -0.22 -16.98
C ASP A 147 5.52 1.27 -17.37
N GLU A 148 6.40 2.00 -16.73
CA GLU A 148 6.61 3.42 -17.04
C GLU A 148 7.20 3.58 -18.45
N GLU A 149 8.12 2.69 -18.84
CA GLU A 149 8.71 2.74 -20.17
C GLU A 149 7.65 2.50 -21.24
N TYR A 150 6.81 1.51 -21.02
CA TYR A 150 5.68 1.23 -21.90
C TYR A 150 4.75 2.44 -22.01
N ARG A 151 4.49 3.13 -20.88
CA ARG A 151 3.66 4.32 -20.87
C ARG A 151 4.24 5.41 -21.76
N TYR A 152 5.52 5.66 -21.69
CA TYR A 152 6.18 6.65 -22.51
C TYR A 152 6.11 6.28 -23.99
N GLN A 153 6.35 5.03 -24.32
CA GLN A 153 6.24 4.56 -25.70
C GLN A 153 4.82 4.73 -26.23
N TRP A 154 3.83 4.39 -25.40
CA TRP A 154 2.43 4.52 -25.78
C TRP A 154 2.03 5.97 -26.00
N ILE A 155 2.40 6.85 -25.10
CA ILE A 155 2.15 8.29 -25.22
C ILE A 155 2.86 8.86 -26.45
N GLY A 156 4.09 8.45 -26.69
CA GLY A 156 4.88 8.90 -27.84
C GLY A 156 4.30 8.54 -29.19
N LYS A 157 3.41 7.55 -29.25
CA LYS A 157 2.74 7.13 -30.47
C LYS A 157 1.49 7.93 -30.79
N HIS A 158 1.06 8.74 -29.86
CA HIS A 158 -0.13 9.57 -29.99
C HIS A 158 0.25 11.03 -29.97
#